data_cb182883ebf8ebcf201d948a2654629e
#
_entry.id   cb182883ebf8ebcf201d948a2654629e
#
_cell.length_a   1.000
_cell.length_b   1.000
_cell.length_c   1.000
_cell.angle_alpha   90.00
_cell.angle_beta   90.00
_cell.angle_gamma   90.00
#
_symmetry.space_group_name_H-M   'P 1'
#
loop_
_entity.id
_entity.type
_entity.pdbx_description
1 polymer ?
#
loop_
_entity_poly.entity_id
_entity_poly.type
_entity_poly.pdbx_seq_one_letter_code
_entity_poly.pdbx_strand_id
1 'polypeptide(L)'
;MFSNIDNVNILTGVLASHGVRRVVVCPGSRNAPIVHNFNEMEGITCYPVTDERSAGFVAMGIALGNPSPCPDPVAVCVTSGSALLNLYPAVCEAFYQKLPIIVISADRPETWIGQQDGQTLPQANVFGTMVNRSVNLPIISNEEQAWYCERLAHEAVIDCVHRKIGPVHINIQLSEPLYQFTVDKLPKTHWVDYVKTNLFGGSFHYGDMLDFLNARKPMIVVGQDYPCSQLYGIKQIDSWAVTLIEPTALGTSSEDPACREFSSDLLVTNFDEVLNKMGDDEDYMPDFILYVGGTLVSKRLKQFLRLAVKKGAKVWRASTDGDYIDTFMRIDRIFPCDTTQLADAMTSYDQVYRDEVDAYKERWEKALWAAKRHAFDYEPSFSSMAAVKAFQAEYLAHSLDDTRECRLFYGNSMAIRLACIYARQYVHCNRGVNGIEGSLSTAAGLSIYLSEYHHPDAKSQQKVFCVLGDLSFFYDQNALWNQNLNGSLRILLLNNGGGAIFAKFKGLKESAAREKLVMAEHCTSAYHICLAQNVAYQNADDMKSLHEGLDWLIHTESDRPMLLEVLTDIETDNQVIEKYYNSFQI
;
A
#
# COMPACT_ATOMS: atom_id res chain seq x y z
N MET A 1 4.68 -5.64 36.21
CA MET A 1 5.19 -7.03 36.45
C MET A 1 5.04 -7.84 35.18
N PHE A 2 6.10 -8.55 34.75
CA PHE A 2 6.12 -9.30 33.49
C PHE A 2 5.83 -10.79 33.72
N SER A 3 5.63 -11.51 32.61
CA SER A 3 5.38 -12.96 32.63
C SER A 3 6.55 -13.73 33.23
N ASN A 4 6.24 -14.90 33.84
CA ASN A 4 7.26 -15.84 34.33
C ASN A 4 7.85 -16.72 33.19
N ILE A 5 7.52 -16.45 31.95
CA ILE A 5 7.96 -17.25 30.79
C ILE A 5 9.15 -16.58 30.10
N ASP A 6 10.33 -17.19 30.18
CA ASP A 6 11.59 -16.61 29.80
C ASP A 6 11.66 -16.21 28.31
N ASN A 7 11.19 -17.06 27.39
CA ASN A 7 11.21 -16.72 25.94
C ASN A 7 10.29 -15.54 25.61
N VAL A 8 9.17 -15.35 26.35
CA VAL A 8 8.31 -14.17 26.23
C VAL A 8 9.04 -12.90 26.68
N ASN A 9 9.76 -12.98 27.80
CA ASN A 9 10.53 -11.85 28.33
C ASN A 9 11.67 -11.45 27.40
N ILE A 10 12.40 -12.42 26.85
CA ILE A 10 13.47 -12.18 25.86
C ILE A 10 12.89 -11.55 24.60
N LEU A 11 11.80 -12.11 24.03
CA LEU A 11 11.16 -11.55 22.86
C LEU A 11 10.72 -10.09 23.09
N THR A 12 10.07 -9.82 24.23
CA THR A 12 9.64 -8.44 24.57
C THR A 12 10.83 -7.47 24.65
N GLY A 13 11.93 -7.88 25.30
CA GLY A 13 13.15 -7.08 25.39
C GLY A 13 13.79 -6.81 24.04
N VAL A 14 13.89 -7.82 23.16
CA VAL A 14 14.43 -7.68 21.81
C VAL A 14 13.57 -6.74 20.97
N LEU A 15 12.25 -6.92 20.94
CA LEU A 15 11.36 -6.04 20.16
C LEU A 15 11.45 -4.57 20.61
N ALA A 16 11.44 -4.35 21.94
CA ALA A 16 11.60 -3.01 22.50
C ALA A 16 12.97 -2.38 22.15
N SER A 17 14.06 -3.17 22.19
CA SER A 17 15.40 -2.70 21.83
C SER A 17 15.53 -2.31 20.34
N HIS A 18 14.78 -2.95 19.46
CA HIS A 18 14.72 -2.61 18.03
C HIS A 18 13.64 -1.57 17.67
N GLY A 19 13.05 -0.91 18.66
CA GLY A 19 12.12 0.20 18.41
C GLY A 19 10.74 -0.22 17.93
N VAL A 20 10.31 -1.46 18.15
CA VAL A 20 8.92 -1.88 17.93
C VAL A 20 8.03 -1.20 18.97
N ARG A 21 7.21 -0.26 18.53
CA ARG A 21 6.38 0.57 19.41
C ARG A 21 4.88 0.30 19.28
N ARG A 22 4.45 -0.37 18.22
CA ARG A 22 3.04 -0.59 17.89
C ARG A 22 2.78 -2.07 17.66
N VAL A 23 1.78 -2.59 18.37
CA VAL A 23 1.40 -4.01 18.30
C VAL A 23 -0.11 -4.13 18.12
N VAL A 24 -0.56 -4.70 17.02
CA VAL A 24 -1.95 -5.09 16.84
C VAL A 24 -2.15 -6.44 17.53
N VAL A 25 -3.15 -6.53 18.41
CA VAL A 25 -3.34 -7.68 19.30
C VAL A 25 -4.69 -8.32 19.02
N CYS A 26 -4.67 -9.63 18.68
CA CYS A 26 -5.88 -10.43 18.60
C CYS A 26 -6.14 -11.17 19.93
N PRO A 27 -7.41 -11.31 20.34
CA PRO A 27 -7.74 -11.98 21.59
C PRO A 27 -7.40 -13.47 21.55
N GLY A 28 -6.96 -14.02 22.68
CA GLY A 28 -6.68 -15.45 22.81
C GLY A 28 -6.02 -15.78 24.15
N SER A 29 -6.15 -17.03 24.58
CA SER A 29 -5.57 -17.48 25.84
C SER A 29 -4.08 -17.81 25.72
N ARG A 30 -3.66 -18.41 24.60
CA ARG A 30 -2.26 -18.84 24.43
C ARG A 30 -1.29 -17.66 24.29
N ASN A 31 -1.69 -16.57 23.63
CA ASN A 31 -0.88 -15.36 23.49
C ASN A 31 -0.97 -14.39 24.70
N ALA A 32 -1.79 -14.70 25.72
CA ALA A 32 -1.98 -13.81 26.86
C ALA A 32 -0.68 -13.39 27.57
N PRO A 33 0.33 -14.28 27.81
CA PRO A 33 1.60 -13.86 28.39
C PRO A 33 2.36 -12.83 27.56
N ILE A 34 2.30 -12.95 26.22
CA ILE A 34 2.96 -12.03 25.28
C ILE A 34 2.25 -10.69 25.31
N VAL A 35 0.92 -10.70 25.21
CA VAL A 35 0.08 -9.50 25.23
C VAL A 35 0.22 -8.75 26.55
N HIS A 36 0.25 -9.49 27.67
CA HIS A 36 0.48 -8.91 29.00
C HIS A 36 1.81 -8.15 29.03
N ASN A 37 2.89 -8.76 28.58
CA ASN A 37 4.19 -8.11 28.55
C ASN A 37 4.22 -6.86 27.67
N PHE A 38 3.56 -6.87 26.51
CA PHE A 38 3.47 -5.68 25.66
C PHE A 38 2.68 -4.55 26.32
N ASN A 39 1.61 -4.89 27.06
CA ASN A 39 0.83 -3.89 27.79
C ASN A 39 1.59 -3.28 28.98
N GLU A 40 2.45 -4.05 29.65
CA GLU A 40 3.29 -3.59 30.77
C GLU A 40 4.55 -2.85 30.29
N MET A 41 4.93 -2.99 29.02
CA MET A 41 6.16 -2.40 28.49
C MET A 41 5.96 -0.94 28.11
N GLU A 42 6.66 -0.05 28.81
CA GLU A 42 6.67 1.38 28.49
C GLU A 42 7.15 1.63 27.06
N GLY A 43 6.41 2.44 26.32
CA GLY A 43 6.71 2.79 24.92
C GLY A 43 6.16 1.82 23.88
N ILE A 44 5.44 0.76 24.28
CA ILE A 44 4.65 -0.10 23.38
C ILE A 44 3.16 0.25 23.51
N THR A 45 2.51 0.51 22.39
CA THR A 45 1.06 0.73 22.28
C THR A 45 0.40 -0.50 21.67
N CYS A 46 -0.63 -1.04 22.35
CA CYS A 46 -1.39 -2.20 21.91
C CYS A 46 -2.74 -1.78 21.31
N TYR A 47 -3.06 -2.27 20.12
CA TYR A 47 -4.32 -2.04 19.42
C TYR A 47 -5.12 -3.34 19.36
N PRO A 48 -6.19 -3.49 20.14
CA PRO A 48 -7.03 -4.69 20.10
C PRO A 48 -7.86 -4.74 18.81
N VAL A 49 -7.72 -5.84 18.06
CA VAL A 49 -8.53 -6.14 16.86
C VAL A 49 -8.91 -7.62 16.90
N THR A 50 -10.22 -7.91 16.83
CA THR A 50 -10.70 -9.28 17.05
C THR A 50 -10.57 -10.17 15.83
N ASP A 51 -10.86 -9.68 14.63
CA ASP A 51 -10.69 -10.41 13.37
C ASP A 51 -9.22 -10.38 12.94
N GLU A 52 -8.56 -11.52 12.94
CA GLU A 52 -7.12 -11.63 12.63
C GLU A 52 -6.81 -11.19 11.20
N ARG A 53 -7.69 -11.44 10.23
CA ARG A 53 -7.51 -10.96 8.87
C ARG A 53 -7.48 -9.44 8.83
N SER A 54 -8.46 -8.79 9.45
CA SER A 54 -8.47 -7.32 9.60
C SER A 54 -7.25 -6.84 10.39
N ALA A 55 -6.84 -7.54 11.46
CA ALA A 55 -5.68 -7.18 12.27
C ALA A 55 -4.38 -7.11 11.46
N GLY A 56 -4.16 -8.07 10.56
CA GLY A 56 -3.00 -8.07 9.67
C GLY A 56 -2.97 -6.83 8.75
N PHE A 57 -4.10 -6.49 8.15
CA PHE A 57 -4.22 -5.30 7.29
C PHE A 57 -4.21 -3.98 8.09
N VAL A 58 -4.75 -3.97 9.31
CA VAL A 58 -4.61 -2.81 10.23
C VAL A 58 -3.13 -2.57 10.57
N ALA A 59 -2.36 -3.62 10.86
CA ALA A 59 -0.92 -3.50 11.10
C ALA A 59 -0.19 -2.92 9.87
N MET A 60 -0.56 -3.34 8.65
CA MET A 60 -0.04 -2.74 7.42
C MET A 60 -0.39 -1.25 7.31
N GLY A 61 -1.63 -0.87 7.60
CA GLY A 61 -2.06 0.53 7.58
C GLY A 61 -1.29 1.41 8.57
N ILE A 62 -1.03 0.89 9.77
CA ILE A 62 -0.19 1.57 10.78
C ILE A 62 1.25 1.73 10.25
N ALA A 63 1.81 0.71 9.62
CA ALA A 63 3.16 0.78 9.03
C ALA A 63 3.25 1.80 7.88
N LEU A 64 2.19 1.92 7.06
CA LEU A 64 2.08 2.92 5.98
C LEU A 64 1.95 4.35 6.50
N GLY A 65 1.58 4.55 7.75
CA GLY A 65 1.43 5.88 8.36
C GLY A 65 2.75 6.64 8.50
N ASN A 66 3.87 5.94 8.67
CA ASN A 66 5.19 6.54 8.74
C ASN A 66 5.77 6.74 7.32
N PRO A 67 5.92 7.98 6.84
CA PRO A 67 6.41 8.26 5.48
C PRO A 67 7.91 8.03 5.29
N SER A 68 8.62 7.51 6.30
CA SER A 68 10.06 7.25 6.22
C SER A 68 10.40 6.18 5.18
N PRO A 69 11.50 6.30 4.43
CA PRO A 69 12.05 5.22 3.61
C PRO A 69 12.41 3.94 4.40
N CYS A 70 12.48 4.05 5.72
CA CYS A 70 12.63 2.95 6.66
C CYS A 70 11.48 3.05 7.67
N PRO A 71 10.28 2.54 7.35
CA PRO A 71 9.15 2.61 8.26
C PRO A 71 9.43 1.78 9.53
N ASP A 72 8.88 2.25 10.65
CA ASP A 72 8.97 1.53 11.92
C ASP A 72 8.28 0.15 11.80
N PRO A 73 8.87 -0.91 12.33
CA PRO A 73 8.22 -2.22 12.30
C PRO A 73 6.97 -2.23 13.18
N VAL A 74 5.90 -2.84 12.66
CA VAL A 74 4.64 -3.03 13.37
C VAL A 74 4.44 -4.53 13.62
N ALA A 75 4.17 -4.90 14.87
CA ALA A 75 3.88 -6.29 15.20
C ALA A 75 2.37 -6.58 15.15
N VAL A 76 2.02 -7.83 14.79
CA VAL A 76 0.68 -8.38 14.96
C VAL A 76 0.78 -9.68 15.74
N CYS A 77 0.08 -9.75 16.89
CA CYS A 77 0.15 -10.87 17.81
C CYS A 77 -1.15 -11.66 17.81
N VAL A 78 -1.08 -12.96 17.51
CA VAL A 78 -2.22 -13.86 17.45
C VAL A 78 -2.03 -15.08 18.35
N THR A 79 -3.15 -15.70 18.73
CA THR A 79 -3.17 -16.98 19.44
C THR A 79 -2.81 -18.14 18.51
N SER A 80 -2.76 -19.37 19.05
CA SER A 80 -2.43 -20.57 18.27
C SER A 80 -3.56 -21.02 17.34
N GLY A 81 -3.22 -21.84 16.36
CA GLY A 81 -4.17 -22.48 15.46
C GLY A 81 -4.55 -21.63 14.26
N SER A 82 -5.82 -21.68 13.86
CA SER A 82 -6.33 -21.02 12.65
C SER A 82 -6.23 -19.49 12.69
N ALA A 83 -6.11 -18.87 13.84
CA ALA A 83 -5.87 -17.45 14.01
C ALA A 83 -4.66 -16.97 13.18
N LEU A 84 -3.55 -17.72 13.22
CA LEU A 84 -2.37 -17.43 12.42
C LEU A 84 -2.64 -17.47 10.93
N LEU A 85 -3.45 -18.42 10.45
CA LEU A 85 -3.72 -18.60 9.02
C LEU A 85 -4.56 -17.45 8.46
N ASN A 86 -5.39 -16.80 9.26
CA ASN A 86 -6.16 -15.64 8.85
C ASN A 86 -5.30 -14.42 8.49
N LEU A 87 -4.05 -14.36 8.97
CA LEU A 87 -3.10 -13.31 8.61
C LEU A 87 -2.51 -13.47 7.20
N TYR A 88 -2.66 -14.64 6.56
CA TYR A 88 -1.95 -14.96 5.33
C TYR A 88 -2.16 -13.94 4.20
N PRO A 89 -3.38 -13.45 3.91
CA PRO A 89 -3.60 -12.43 2.87
C PRO A 89 -2.82 -11.14 3.14
N ALA A 90 -2.83 -10.66 4.39
CA ALA A 90 -2.11 -9.45 4.78
C ALA A 90 -0.58 -9.65 4.70
N VAL A 91 -0.08 -10.81 5.10
CA VAL A 91 1.36 -11.14 4.99
C VAL A 91 1.81 -11.16 3.53
N CYS A 92 1.01 -11.74 2.62
CA CYS A 92 1.31 -11.71 1.19
C CYS A 92 1.35 -10.28 0.64
N GLU A 93 0.37 -9.46 0.98
CA GLU A 93 0.32 -8.06 0.55
C GLU A 93 1.51 -7.27 1.10
N ALA A 94 1.84 -7.42 2.39
CA ALA A 94 3.00 -6.80 3.04
C ALA A 94 4.33 -7.22 2.38
N PHE A 95 4.46 -8.49 2.00
CA PHE A 95 5.66 -9.00 1.32
C PHE A 95 5.92 -8.29 -0.01
N TYR A 96 4.91 -8.15 -0.84
CA TYR A 96 5.04 -7.49 -2.15
C TYR A 96 5.13 -5.96 -2.04
N GLN A 97 4.52 -5.36 -1.00
CA GLN A 97 4.68 -3.93 -0.70
C GLN A 97 5.96 -3.61 0.10
N LYS A 98 6.72 -4.62 0.53
CA LYS A 98 7.95 -4.45 1.35
C LYS A 98 7.68 -3.69 2.64
N LEU A 99 6.62 -4.09 3.38
CA LEU A 99 6.27 -3.49 4.66
C LEU A 99 6.85 -4.30 5.82
N PRO A 100 7.44 -3.65 6.84
CA PRO A 100 8.07 -4.31 7.96
C PRO A 100 7.03 -4.79 8.98
N ILE A 101 6.40 -5.92 8.73
CA ILE A 101 5.41 -6.54 9.60
C ILE A 101 6.02 -7.71 10.36
N ILE A 102 5.92 -7.71 11.68
CA ILE A 102 6.36 -8.79 12.55
C ILE A 102 5.14 -9.59 12.99
N VAL A 103 4.93 -10.76 12.40
CA VAL A 103 3.88 -11.70 12.83
C VAL A 103 4.40 -12.48 14.03
N ILE A 104 3.68 -12.42 15.16
CA ILE A 104 3.96 -13.16 16.38
C ILE A 104 2.81 -14.13 16.63
N SER A 105 3.09 -15.42 16.57
CA SER A 105 2.11 -16.46 16.86
C SER A 105 2.49 -17.25 18.13
N ALA A 106 1.60 -17.25 19.12
CA ALA A 106 1.73 -18.16 20.24
C ALA A 106 1.48 -19.59 19.77
N ASP A 107 2.22 -20.55 20.30
CA ASP A 107 2.08 -21.95 19.94
C ASP A 107 2.15 -22.86 21.17
N ARG A 108 1.71 -24.09 21.00
CA ARG A 108 1.96 -25.15 21.98
C ARG A 108 3.37 -25.71 21.80
N PRO A 109 3.90 -26.41 22.80
CA PRO A 109 5.13 -27.20 22.64
C PRO A 109 4.99 -28.17 21.46
N GLU A 110 6.04 -28.35 20.68
CA GLU A 110 6.06 -29.19 19.49
C GLU A 110 5.54 -30.63 19.75
N THR A 111 5.77 -31.14 20.95
CA THR A 111 5.34 -32.49 21.40
C THR A 111 3.82 -32.68 21.38
N TRP A 112 3.04 -31.61 21.41
CA TRP A 112 1.57 -31.63 21.37
C TRP A 112 0.98 -31.48 19.98
N ILE A 113 1.77 -31.07 19.00
CA ILE A 113 1.29 -30.86 17.63
C ILE A 113 0.92 -32.21 17.00
N GLY A 114 -0.29 -32.27 16.43
CA GLY A 114 -0.81 -33.49 15.83
C GLY A 114 -1.36 -34.55 16.83
N GLN A 115 -1.42 -34.23 18.15
CA GLN A 115 -1.92 -35.13 19.20
C GLN A 115 -3.38 -34.85 19.54
N GLN A 116 -4.17 -34.26 18.66
CA GLN A 116 -5.59 -33.88 18.85
C GLN A 116 -5.80 -32.86 19.98
N ASP A 117 -4.76 -32.14 20.37
CA ASP A 117 -4.92 -31.01 21.28
C ASP A 117 -5.58 -29.83 20.57
N GLY A 118 -6.51 -29.13 21.24
CA GLY A 118 -7.31 -28.07 20.64
C GLY A 118 -6.46 -26.87 20.18
N GLN A 119 -6.83 -26.25 19.07
CA GLN A 119 -6.15 -25.09 18.49
C GLN A 119 -4.65 -25.34 18.21
N THR A 120 -4.32 -26.49 17.64
CA THR A 120 -2.97 -26.84 17.21
C THR A 120 -2.91 -27.11 15.71
N LEU A 121 -1.83 -26.66 15.08
CA LEU A 121 -1.44 -27.01 13.73
C LEU A 121 0.08 -26.78 13.59
N PRO A 122 0.75 -27.31 12.56
CA PRO A 122 2.15 -26.99 12.30
C PRO A 122 2.33 -25.52 11.92
N GLN A 123 2.67 -24.67 12.90
CA GLN A 123 2.77 -23.21 12.71
C GLN A 123 4.15 -22.78 12.20
N ALA A 124 5.20 -23.50 12.55
CA ALA A 124 6.54 -23.19 12.11
C ALA A 124 6.63 -23.12 10.58
N ASN A 125 7.15 -22.01 10.04
CA ASN A 125 7.30 -21.76 8.59
C ASN A 125 6.00 -21.84 7.77
N VAL A 126 4.85 -21.59 8.38
CA VAL A 126 3.53 -21.69 7.69
C VAL A 126 3.39 -20.73 6.52
N PHE A 127 4.04 -19.56 6.54
CA PHE A 127 4.00 -18.57 5.46
C PHE A 127 4.97 -18.88 4.32
N GLY A 128 5.85 -19.89 4.46
CA GLY A 128 6.77 -20.31 3.42
C GLY A 128 7.63 -19.16 2.86
N THR A 129 7.49 -18.90 1.57
CA THR A 129 8.25 -17.85 0.86
C THR A 129 7.65 -16.44 0.98
N MET A 130 6.53 -16.28 1.69
CA MET A 130 5.86 -14.98 1.85
C MET A 130 6.37 -14.17 3.05
N VAL A 131 7.44 -14.61 3.68
CA VAL A 131 8.16 -13.90 4.74
C VAL A 131 9.66 -13.92 4.48
N ASN A 132 10.35 -12.85 4.88
CA ASN A 132 11.80 -12.79 4.75
C ASN A 132 12.49 -13.81 5.67
N ARG A 133 11.91 -14.06 6.84
CA ARG A 133 12.37 -15.04 7.82
C ARG A 133 11.21 -15.60 8.62
N SER A 134 11.28 -16.88 8.93
CA SER A 134 10.43 -17.55 9.93
C SER A 134 11.31 -18.18 11.00
N VAL A 135 11.04 -17.88 12.28
CA VAL A 135 11.75 -18.45 13.42
C VAL A 135 10.78 -19.12 14.38
N ASN A 136 11.26 -20.15 15.09
CA ASN A 136 10.50 -20.87 16.10
C ASN A 136 11.25 -20.76 17.44
N LEU A 137 10.77 -19.88 18.34
CA LEU A 137 11.42 -19.64 19.62
C LEU A 137 11.18 -20.83 20.57
N PRO A 138 12.25 -21.41 21.12
CA PRO A 138 12.16 -22.59 21.97
C PRO A 138 11.63 -22.26 23.37
N ILE A 139 11.16 -23.27 24.08
CA ILE A 139 10.99 -23.26 25.53
C ILE A 139 12.38 -23.24 26.15
N ILE A 140 12.63 -22.35 27.12
CA ILE A 140 13.94 -22.18 27.74
C ILE A 140 14.07 -23.05 28.97
N SER A 141 15.13 -23.86 29.05
CA SER A 141 15.49 -24.67 30.19
C SER A 141 16.96 -24.51 30.64
N ASN A 142 17.76 -23.79 29.85
CA ASN A 142 19.18 -23.52 30.13
C ASN A 142 19.66 -22.26 29.40
N GLU A 143 20.88 -21.82 29.73
CA GLU A 143 21.48 -20.59 29.17
C GLU A 143 21.70 -20.64 27.63
N GLU A 144 22.05 -21.80 27.08
CA GLU A 144 22.24 -21.97 25.64
C GLU A 144 20.92 -21.78 24.88
N GLN A 145 19.81 -22.28 25.42
CA GLN A 145 18.49 -22.03 24.82
C GLN A 145 18.02 -20.58 24.97
N ALA A 146 18.38 -19.92 26.08
CA ALA A 146 18.10 -18.49 26.24
C ALA A 146 18.84 -17.65 25.19
N TRP A 147 20.15 -17.89 25.03
CA TRP A 147 20.96 -17.27 23.98
C TRP A 147 20.42 -17.58 22.58
N TYR A 148 20.02 -18.83 22.31
CA TYR A 148 19.46 -19.22 21.02
C TYR A 148 18.13 -18.52 20.74
N CYS A 149 17.27 -18.37 21.73
CA CYS A 149 16.01 -17.63 21.64
C CYS A 149 16.26 -16.16 21.30
N GLU A 150 17.16 -15.49 22.03
CA GLU A 150 17.54 -14.09 21.78
C GLU A 150 18.11 -13.90 20.37
N ARG A 151 19.00 -14.78 19.95
CA ARG A 151 19.59 -14.75 18.60
C ARG A 151 18.52 -14.85 17.51
N LEU A 152 17.58 -15.81 17.61
CA LEU A 152 16.53 -15.98 16.63
C LEU A 152 15.60 -14.76 16.57
N ALA A 153 15.28 -14.15 17.70
CA ALA A 153 14.47 -12.94 17.75
C ALA A 153 15.18 -11.76 17.04
N HIS A 154 16.49 -11.57 17.32
CA HIS A 154 17.28 -10.55 16.62
C HIS A 154 17.37 -10.80 15.11
N GLU A 155 17.64 -12.05 14.69
CA GLU A 155 17.69 -12.42 13.28
C GLU A 155 16.36 -12.06 12.55
N ALA A 156 15.21 -12.34 13.17
CA ALA A 156 13.92 -12.03 12.60
C ALA A 156 13.72 -10.52 12.46
N VAL A 157 13.97 -9.74 13.52
CA VAL A 157 13.76 -8.29 13.48
C VAL A 157 14.71 -7.62 12.49
N ILE A 158 15.98 -8.04 12.44
CA ILE A 158 16.96 -7.51 11.48
C ILE A 158 16.52 -7.78 10.03
N ASP A 159 16.02 -8.99 9.74
CA ASP A 159 15.55 -9.32 8.38
C ASP A 159 14.20 -8.65 8.04
N CYS A 160 13.46 -8.14 9.05
CA CYS A 160 12.25 -7.36 8.84
C CYS A 160 12.56 -5.94 8.32
N VAL A 161 13.58 -5.27 8.89
CA VAL A 161 13.82 -3.83 8.71
C VAL A 161 15.09 -3.50 7.94
N HIS A 162 15.99 -4.47 7.78
CA HIS A 162 17.26 -4.28 7.08
C HIS A 162 17.36 -5.19 5.86
N ARG A 163 18.37 -5.00 5.03
CA ARG A 163 18.61 -5.72 3.77
C ARG A 163 17.43 -5.61 2.81
N LYS A 164 16.44 -6.46 2.96
CA LYS A 164 15.19 -6.46 2.19
C LYS A 164 14.05 -6.27 3.17
N ILE A 165 13.47 -5.06 3.21
CA ILE A 165 12.33 -4.76 4.08
C ILE A 165 11.15 -5.67 3.72
N GLY A 166 10.49 -6.25 4.72
CA GLY A 166 9.34 -7.13 4.50
C GLY A 166 8.91 -7.89 5.75
N PRO A 167 7.81 -8.66 5.66
CA PRO A 167 7.27 -9.36 6.80
C PRO A 167 8.17 -10.50 7.27
N VAL A 168 8.11 -10.76 8.58
CA VAL A 168 8.75 -11.90 9.24
C VAL A 168 7.77 -12.61 10.15
N HIS A 169 8.05 -13.88 10.47
CA HIS A 169 7.23 -14.68 11.38
C HIS A 169 8.05 -15.18 12.57
N ILE A 170 7.56 -14.90 13.78
CA ILE A 170 8.09 -15.37 15.05
C ILE A 170 7.04 -16.27 15.69
N ASN A 171 7.21 -17.58 15.57
CA ASN A 171 6.43 -18.56 16.30
C ASN A 171 7.05 -18.77 17.68
N ILE A 172 6.25 -18.75 18.74
CA ILE A 172 6.76 -18.89 20.12
C ILE A 172 6.05 -20.01 20.86
N GLN A 173 6.82 -21.02 21.28
CA GLN A 173 6.31 -22.15 22.02
C GLN A 173 6.13 -21.79 23.49
N LEU A 174 4.94 -22.05 24.03
CA LEU A 174 4.55 -21.76 25.42
C LEU A 174 4.02 -22.99 26.13
N SER A 175 4.64 -23.30 27.29
CA SER A 175 4.18 -24.36 28.21
C SER A 175 3.34 -23.79 29.34
N GLU A 176 2.40 -24.56 29.84
CA GLU A 176 1.68 -24.24 31.08
C GLU A 176 2.63 -24.25 32.30
N PRO A 177 2.41 -23.41 33.32
CA PRO A 177 1.31 -22.46 33.46
C PRO A 177 1.55 -21.12 32.71
N LEU A 178 0.49 -20.54 32.11
CA LEU A 178 0.60 -19.31 31.27
C LEU A 178 0.40 -18.01 32.07
N TYR A 179 -0.36 -18.04 33.17
CA TYR A 179 -0.89 -16.84 33.81
C TYR A 179 -0.20 -16.50 35.13
N GLN A 180 1.14 -16.49 35.11
CA GLN A 180 1.97 -16.04 36.22
C GLN A 180 2.77 -14.81 35.80
N PHE A 181 2.63 -13.71 36.54
CA PHE A 181 3.19 -12.40 36.22
C PHE A 181 3.89 -11.82 37.45
N THR A 182 5.07 -12.33 37.77
CA THR A 182 5.82 -11.96 38.99
C THR A 182 7.23 -11.46 38.74
N VAL A 183 7.64 -11.33 37.49
CA VAL A 183 8.96 -10.82 37.12
C VAL A 183 8.97 -9.30 37.12
N ASP A 184 9.81 -8.68 37.93
CA ASP A 184 9.87 -7.22 38.07
C ASP A 184 10.52 -6.53 36.89
N LYS A 185 11.53 -7.17 36.28
CA LYS A 185 12.31 -6.56 35.19
C LYS A 185 12.60 -7.59 34.11
N LEU A 186 12.49 -7.14 32.87
CA LEU A 186 12.91 -7.93 31.72
C LEU A 186 14.43 -8.22 31.76
N PRO A 187 14.89 -9.35 31.19
CA PRO A 187 16.31 -9.60 31.02
C PRO A 187 16.95 -8.51 30.16
N LYS A 188 18.22 -8.22 30.45
CA LYS A 188 19.00 -7.32 29.57
C LYS A 188 19.25 -8.03 28.25
N THR A 189 18.65 -7.53 27.18
CA THR A 189 18.94 -7.96 25.81
C THR A 189 20.08 -7.16 25.23
N HIS A 190 20.87 -7.74 24.33
CA HIS A 190 21.91 -7.04 23.63
C HIS A 190 21.30 -6.08 22.59
N TRP A 191 21.93 -4.92 22.42
CA TRP A 191 21.65 -4.06 21.27
C TRP A 191 22.51 -4.53 20.10
N VAL A 192 21.89 -4.83 18.96
CA VAL A 192 22.61 -5.10 17.72
C VAL A 192 22.46 -3.89 16.82
N ASP A 193 23.54 -3.12 16.68
CA ASP A 193 23.59 -2.00 15.74
C ASP A 193 23.88 -2.51 14.32
N TYR A 194 22.90 -2.34 13.43
CA TYR A 194 23.05 -2.69 12.03
C TYR A 194 23.38 -1.45 11.21
N VAL A 195 24.67 -1.22 10.99
CA VAL A 195 25.14 -0.08 10.20
C VAL A 195 24.89 -0.34 8.72
N LYS A 196 23.95 0.42 8.12
CA LYS A 196 23.77 0.43 6.66
C LYS A 196 24.98 1.09 6.03
N THR A 197 25.80 0.32 5.34
CA THR A 197 26.82 0.87 4.45
C THR A 197 26.20 1.02 3.05
N ASN A 198 26.43 2.16 2.38
CA ASN A 198 26.17 2.27 0.94
C ASN A 198 27.12 1.30 0.22
N LEU A 199 26.67 0.06 0.01
CA LEU A 199 27.45 -0.99 -0.66
C LEU A 199 27.81 -0.63 -2.11
N PHE A 200 27.22 0.41 -2.65
CA PHE A 200 27.35 0.87 -4.03
C PHE A 200 28.04 2.24 -4.13
N GLY A 201 28.99 2.53 -3.27
CA GLY A 201 29.91 3.68 -3.42
C GLY A 201 30.83 3.60 -4.65
N GLY A 202 30.52 2.73 -5.61
CA GLY A 202 31.14 2.68 -6.92
C GLY A 202 30.58 3.76 -7.83
N SER A 203 31.44 4.55 -8.45
CA SER A 203 31.01 5.45 -9.53
C SER A 203 30.54 4.64 -10.73
N PHE A 204 29.39 4.96 -11.26
CA PHE A 204 28.94 4.44 -12.56
C PHE A 204 29.90 4.93 -13.66
N HIS A 205 30.25 4.05 -14.59
CA HIS A 205 31.12 4.42 -15.70
C HIS A 205 30.30 4.86 -16.92
N TYR A 206 30.90 5.68 -17.78
CA TYR A 206 30.29 6.11 -19.04
C TYR A 206 29.67 4.95 -19.84
N GLY A 207 30.40 3.81 -19.91
CA GLY A 207 29.92 2.59 -20.57
C GLY A 207 28.60 2.01 -20.01
N ASP A 208 28.31 2.30 -18.72
CA ASP A 208 27.06 1.85 -18.10
C ASP A 208 25.86 2.70 -18.54
N MET A 209 26.10 3.94 -18.97
CA MET A 209 25.06 4.89 -19.37
C MET A 209 24.77 4.90 -20.87
N LEU A 210 25.54 4.18 -21.69
CA LEU A 210 25.48 4.25 -23.16
C LEU A 210 24.08 4.00 -23.75
N ASP A 211 23.31 3.06 -23.24
CA ASP A 211 21.97 2.77 -23.74
C ASP A 211 21.04 3.99 -23.58
N PHE A 212 21.13 4.70 -22.44
CA PHE A 212 20.36 5.90 -22.18
C PHE A 212 20.87 7.09 -23.01
N LEU A 213 22.18 7.30 -23.05
CA LEU A 213 22.80 8.43 -23.76
C LEU A 213 22.55 8.38 -25.27
N ASN A 214 22.39 7.18 -25.83
CA ASN A 214 22.07 6.95 -27.24
C ASN A 214 20.57 6.77 -27.53
N ALA A 215 19.71 6.86 -26.52
CA ALA A 215 18.27 6.77 -26.71
C ALA A 215 17.74 8.02 -27.42
N ARG A 216 16.81 7.83 -28.35
CA ARG A 216 16.09 8.91 -29.06
C ARG A 216 14.70 9.14 -28.50
N LYS A 217 14.13 8.11 -27.88
CA LYS A 217 12.78 8.09 -27.31
C LYS A 217 12.81 7.51 -25.88
N PRO A 218 13.59 8.11 -24.96
CA PRO A 218 13.69 7.59 -23.58
C PRO A 218 12.42 7.85 -22.81
N MET A 219 12.01 6.84 -22.00
CA MET A 219 10.85 6.90 -21.12
C MET A 219 11.20 6.42 -19.71
N ILE A 220 10.75 7.15 -18.72
CA ILE A 220 10.80 6.78 -17.30
C ILE A 220 9.40 6.37 -16.88
N VAL A 221 9.29 5.21 -16.24
CA VAL A 221 8.02 4.67 -15.75
C VAL A 221 8.12 4.42 -14.26
N VAL A 222 7.24 5.06 -13.49
CA VAL A 222 7.24 4.97 -12.03
C VAL A 222 5.97 4.27 -11.57
N GLY A 223 6.12 3.05 -11.07
CA GLY A 223 5.06 2.27 -10.43
C GLY A 223 4.95 2.59 -8.95
N GLN A 224 4.07 1.85 -8.24
CA GLN A 224 3.84 2.07 -6.82
C GLN A 224 5.14 2.20 -6.03
N ASP A 225 5.26 3.26 -5.24
CA ASP A 225 6.40 3.49 -4.37
C ASP A 225 5.98 4.24 -3.11
N TYR A 226 6.86 4.29 -2.13
CA TYR A 226 6.65 5.11 -0.94
C TYR A 226 6.60 6.59 -1.31
N PRO A 227 5.79 7.41 -0.63
CA PRO A 227 5.74 8.84 -0.90
C PRO A 227 7.15 9.45 -0.86
N CYS A 228 7.53 10.13 -1.92
CA CYS A 228 8.78 10.89 -2.05
C CYS A 228 10.09 10.09 -2.16
N SER A 229 10.12 8.76 -2.00
CA SER A 229 11.39 8.03 -1.91
C SER A 229 12.23 8.07 -3.19
N GLN A 230 11.59 8.09 -4.35
CA GLN A 230 12.26 8.02 -5.66
C GLN A 230 12.13 9.31 -6.49
N LEU A 231 11.19 10.18 -6.15
CA LEU A 231 10.82 11.32 -6.99
C LEU A 231 11.94 12.36 -7.13
N TYR A 232 12.78 12.53 -6.11
CA TYR A 232 13.86 13.51 -6.17
C TYR A 232 14.84 13.20 -7.32
N GLY A 233 15.28 11.97 -7.44
CA GLY A 233 16.13 11.55 -8.56
C GLY A 233 15.41 11.61 -9.91
N ILE A 234 14.11 11.25 -9.95
CA ILE A 234 13.30 11.36 -11.17
C ILE A 234 13.25 12.82 -11.66
N LYS A 235 13.07 13.79 -10.75
CA LYS A 235 13.03 15.21 -11.09
C LYS A 235 14.33 15.68 -11.78
N GLN A 236 15.48 15.19 -11.37
CA GLN A 236 16.76 15.55 -11.97
C GLN A 236 16.86 15.14 -13.45
N ILE A 237 16.22 14.05 -13.84
CA ILE A 237 16.25 13.49 -15.20
C ILE A 237 14.96 13.66 -16.00
N ASP A 238 13.97 14.35 -15.45
CA ASP A 238 12.66 14.55 -16.10
C ASP A 238 12.78 15.35 -17.42
N SER A 239 13.73 16.31 -17.50
CA SER A 239 14.01 17.01 -18.75
C SER A 239 14.63 16.13 -19.85
N TRP A 240 15.08 14.92 -19.53
CA TRP A 240 15.86 14.01 -20.38
C TRP A 240 15.05 12.84 -20.93
N ALA A 241 13.80 12.68 -20.51
CA ALA A 241 12.93 11.57 -20.89
C ALA A 241 11.45 11.94 -20.73
N VAL A 242 10.56 11.18 -21.34
CA VAL A 242 9.13 11.20 -21.01
C VAL A 242 8.93 10.48 -19.68
N THR A 243 8.31 11.14 -18.69
CA THR A 243 8.03 10.54 -17.40
C THR A 243 6.54 10.17 -17.27
N LEU A 244 6.25 8.88 -17.08
CA LEU A 244 4.92 8.38 -16.80
C LEU A 244 4.86 7.88 -15.35
N ILE A 245 4.00 8.51 -14.55
CA ILE A 245 3.88 8.25 -13.12
C ILE A 245 2.42 7.99 -12.74
N GLU A 246 2.19 7.03 -11.84
CA GLU A 246 0.85 6.74 -11.31
C GLU A 246 0.61 7.46 -9.97
N PRO A 247 -0.66 7.71 -9.55
CA PRO A 247 -0.95 8.36 -8.28
C PRO A 247 -0.37 7.62 -7.06
N THR A 248 -0.13 6.32 -7.17
CA THR A 248 0.50 5.47 -6.15
C THR A 248 2.01 5.69 -5.98
N ALA A 249 2.59 6.65 -6.72
CA ALA A 249 3.99 7.02 -6.67
C ALA A 249 4.21 8.54 -6.59
N LEU A 250 3.15 9.35 -6.52
CA LEU A 250 3.26 10.81 -6.37
C LEU A 250 3.79 11.18 -4.97
N GLY A 251 4.33 12.39 -4.83
CA GLY A 251 4.74 12.92 -3.53
C GLY A 251 3.55 13.35 -2.67
N THR A 252 3.74 13.35 -1.36
CA THR A 252 2.79 13.99 -0.43
C THR A 252 3.13 15.47 -0.31
N SER A 253 2.11 16.34 -0.31
CA SER A 253 2.30 17.80 -0.40
C SER A 253 2.80 18.49 0.88
N SER A 254 2.99 17.79 2.00
CA SER A 254 2.98 18.46 3.30
C SER A 254 4.33 18.83 3.91
N GLU A 255 5.40 18.08 3.73
CA GLU A 255 6.64 18.36 4.48
C GLU A 255 7.91 18.54 3.63
N ASP A 256 7.97 18.00 2.41
CA ASP A 256 9.13 18.14 1.54
C ASP A 256 8.92 19.22 0.48
N PRO A 257 9.73 20.31 0.47
CA PRO A 257 9.66 21.34 -0.58
C PRO A 257 9.79 20.77 -2.01
N ALA A 258 10.56 19.70 -2.18
CA ALA A 258 10.70 19.01 -3.46
C ALA A 258 9.39 18.36 -3.91
N CYS A 259 8.57 17.85 -2.96
CA CYS A 259 7.27 17.25 -3.27
C CYS A 259 6.19 18.31 -3.59
N ARG A 260 6.26 19.49 -2.97
CA ARG A 260 5.35 20.63 -3.29
C ARG A 260 5.54 21.13 -4.71
N GLU A 261 6.75 21.16 -5.20
CA GLU A 261 7.06 21.59 -6.57
C GLU A 261 6.63 20.54 -7.63
N PHE A 262 6.51 19.26 -7.27
CA PHE A 262 5.93 18.23 -8.15
C PHE A 262 4.41 18.30 -8.27
N SER A 263 3.72 18.93 -7.32
CA SER A 263 2.25 19.06 -7.36
C SER A 263 1.75 20.05 -8.40
N SER A 264 2.63 20.88 -8.98
CA SER A 264 2.17 21.95 -9.84
C SER A 264 2.22 21.53 -11.29
N ASP A 265 2.37 21.31 -12.21
CA ASP A 265 2.14 21.31 -13.65
C ASP A 265 2.81 20.19 -14.48
N LEU A 266 3.86 19.55 -13.97
CA LEU A 266 4.70 18.63 -14.75
C LEU A 266 4.26 17.16 -14.70
N LEU A 267 3.49 16.74 -13.66
CA LEU A 267 3.07 15.36 -13.51
C LEU A 267 1.65 15.15 -14.00
N VAL A 268 1.52 14.62 -15.17
CA VAL A 268 0.23 14.23 -15.74
C VAL A 268 0.08 12.73 -15.64
N THR A 269 -0.90 12.29 -14.85
CA THR A 269 -1.23 10.87 -14.65
C THR A 269 -2.15 10.30 -15.72
N ASN A 270 -2.65 11.12 -16.62
CA ASN A 270 -3.67 10.80 -17.64
C ASN A 270 -3.08 10.14 -18.90
N PHE A 271 -2.11 9.28 -18.76
CA PHE A 271 -1.50 8.58 -19.90
C PHE A 271 -2.35 7.41 -20.41
N ASP A 272 -3.29 6.89 -19.61
CA ASP A 272 -4.16 5.78 -20.01
C ASP A 272 -5.12 6.19 -21.15
N GLU A 273 -5.54 7.45 -21.17
CA GLU A 273 -6.33 8.07 -22.25
C GLU A 273 -5.51 8.15 -23.54
N VAL A 274 -4.26 8.63 -23.44
CA VAL A 274 -3.34 8.69 -24.59
C VAL A 274 -3.10 7.29 -25.14
N LEU A 275 -2.78 6.32 -24.30
CA LEU A 275 -2.53 4.93 -24.69
C LEU A 275 -3.78 4.25 -25.27
N ASN A 276 -4.98 4.67 -24.87
CA ASN A 276 -6.22 4.17 -25.47
C ASN A 276 -6.37 4.57 -26.93
N LYS A 277 -5.79 5.69 -27.33
CA LYS A 277 -5.83 6.21 -28.72
C LYS A 277 -4.59 5.83 -29.53
N MET A 278 -3.41 5.90 -28.91
CA MET A 278 -2.10 5.84 -29.58
C MET A 278 -1.27 4.62 -29.18
N GLY A 279 -1.90 3.58 -28.60
CA GLY A 279 -1.17 2.43 -28.06
C GLY A 279 -0.35 1.62 -29.09
N ASP A 280 -0.67 1.71 -30.37
CA ASP A 280 0.02 1.02 -31.46
C ASP A 280 0.90 1.97 -32.30
N ASP A 281 0.89 3.27 -32.03
CA ASP A 281 1.63 4.28 -32.78
C ASP A 281 3.12 4.24 -32.40
N GLU A 282 4.00 3.94 -33.37
CA GLU A 282 5.46 3.86 -33.17
C GLU A 282 6.09 5.19 -32.77
N ASP A 283 5.47 6.30 -33.11
CA ASP A 283 5.96 7.63 -32.75
C ASP A 283 5.86 7.90 -31.26
N TYR A 284 4.93 7.23 -30.57
CA TYR A 284 4.80 7.27 -29.12
C TYR A 284 5.59 6.18 -28.40
N MET A 285 6.08 5.14 -29.10
CA MET A 285 6.80 4.04 -28.48
C MET A 285 8.21 4.45 -28.05
N PRO A 286 8.64 4.12 -26.83
CA PRO A 286 10.01 4.34 -26.39
C PRO A 286 10.97 3.35 -27.06
N ASP A 287 12.24 3.77 -27.22
CA ASP A 287 13.38 2.90 -27.55
C ASP A 287 14.21 2.55 -26.31
N PHE A 288 13.98 3.28 -25.22
CA PHE A 288 14.60 3.05 -23.92
C PHE A 288 13.58 3.26 -22.80
N ILE A 289 13.59 2.38 -21.80
CA ILE A 289 12.68 2.39 -20.64
C ILE A 289 13.51 2.29 -19.37
N LEU A 290 13.39 3.28 -18.47
CA LEU A 290 13.81 3.16 -17.08
C LEU A 290 12.58 2.87 -16.22
N TYR A 291 12.53 1.70 -15.59
CA TYR A 291 11.46 1.29 -14.69
C TYR A 291 11.88 1.39 -13.24
N VAL A 292 11.11 2.13 -12.45
CA VAL A 292 11.33 2.38 -11.03
C VAL A 292 10.07 2.01 -10.24
N GLY A 293 10.24 1.64 -8.99
CA GLY A 293 9.13 1.32 -8.08
C GLY A 293 8.53 -0.07 -8.33
N GLY A 294 7.32 -0.25 -7.81
CA GLY A 294 6.61 -1.54 -7.77
C GLY A 294 5.54 -1.69 -8.87
N THR A 295 4.41 -2.26 -8.48
CA THR A 295 3.33 -2.66 -9.39
C THR A 295 2.69 -1.46 -10.08
N LEU A 296 2.38 -1.59 -11.36
CA LEU A 296 1.60 -0.63 -12.16
C LEU A 296 0.10 -0.94 -12.11
N VAL A 297 -0.74 0.09 -12.03
CA VAL A 297 -2.20 -0.01 -12.13
C VAL A 297 -2.63 -0.23 -13.57
N SER A 298 -2.06 0.55 -14.51
CA SER A 298 -2.46 0.54 -15.92
C SER A 298 -2.06 -0.76 -16.62
N LYS A 299 -3.06 -1.49 -17.12
CA LYS A 299 -2.84 -2.65 -18.00
C LYS A 299 -2.42 -2.22 -19.39
N ARG A 300 -2.94 -1.06 -19.89
CA ARG A 300 -2.57 -0.52 -21.20
C ARG A 300 -1.10 -0.17 -21.24
N LEU A 301 -0.59 0.52 -20.20
CA LEU A 301 0.83 0.85 -20.11
C LEU A 301 1.71 -0.42 -20.16
N LYS A 302 1.37 -1.45 -19.39
CA LYS A 302 2.12 -2.73 -19.43
C LYS A 302 2.12 -3.36 -20.83
N GLN A 303 0.99 -3.35 -21.53
CA GLN A 303 0.88 -3.90 -22.89
C GLN A 303 1.69 -3.06 -23.88
N PHE A 304 1.58 -1.74 -23.81
CA PHE A 304 2.33 -0.80 -24.64
C PHE A 304 3.84 -0.97 -24.50
N LEU A 305 4.34 -1.03 -23.25
CA LEU A 305 5.77 -1.21 -22.99
C LEU A 305 6.27 -2.61 -23.43
N ARG A 306 5.48 -3.65 -23.25
CA ARG A 306 5.80 -4.97 -23.79
C ARG A 306 5.89 -4.97 -25.31
N LEU A 307 5.03 -4.21 -25.99
CA LEU A 307 5.10 -4.04 -27.45
C LEU A 307 6.36 -3.28 -27.86
N ALA A 308 6.71 -2.20 -27.16
CA ALA A 308 7.95 -1.43 -27.39
C ALA A 308 9.20 -2.32 -27.20
N VAL A 309 9.23 -3.12 -26.14
CA VAL A 309 10.31 -4.10 -25.89
C VAL A 309 10.41 -5.14 -27.00
N LYS A 310 9.28 -5.65 -27.47
CA LYS A 310 9.25 -6.59 -28.61
C LYS A 310 9.81 -5.96 -29.89
N LYS A 311 9.70 -4.63 -30.04
CA LYS A 311 10.28 -3.88 -31.15
C LYS A 311 11.73 -3.43 -30.92
N GLY A 312 12.32 -3.78 -29.77
CA GLY A 312 13.74 -3.58 -29.50
C GLY A 312 14.09 -2.56 -28.44
N ALA A 313 13.10 -1.99 -27.75
CA ALA A 313 13.36 -1.05 -26.65
C ALA A 313 14.22 -1.72 -25.55
N LYS A 314 15.20 -0.96 -25.02
CA LYS A 314 16.05 -1.37 -23.91
C LYS A 314 15.34 -1.13 -22.59
N VAL A 315 15.54 -2.00 -21.61
CA VAL A 315 14.91 -1.89 -20.29
C VAL A 315 15.94 -1.88 -19.18
N TRP A 316 15.95 -0.81 -18.42
CA TRP A 316 16.68 -0.71 -17.17
C TRP A 316 15.71 -0.71 -15.99
N ARG A 317 16.11 -1.34 -14.90
CA ARG A 317 15.42 -1.29 -13.62
C ARG A 317 16.32 -0.69 -12.56
N ALA A 318 15.81 0.31 -11.82
CA ALA A 318 16.46 0.79 -10.60
C ALA A 318 15.63 0.39 -9.37
N SER A 319 16.32 -0.15 -8.36
CA SER A 319 15.67 -0.62 -7.13
C SER A 319 16.75 -0.87 -6.08
N THR A 320 16.58 -0.35 -4.87
CA THR A 320 17.57 -0.44 -3.79
C THR A 320 17.91 -1.87 -3.36
N ASP A 321 17.02 -2.83 -3.59
CA ASP A 321 17.22 -4.25 -3.29
C ASP A 321 17.85 -5.05 -4.44
N GLY A 322 17.87 -4.48 -5.66
CA GLY A 322 18.43 -5.15 -6.83
C GLY A 322 17.65 -6.38 -7.29
N ASP A 323 16.39 -6.54 -6.90
CA ASP A 323 15.56 -7.68 -7.26
C ASP A 323 15.35 -7.77 -8.79
N TYR A 324 15.48 -8.99 -9.34
CA TYR A 324 15.14 -9.29 -10.72
C TYR A 324 13.61 -9.38 -10.87
N ILE A 325 12.97 -8.30 -11.32
CA ILE A 325 11.53 -8.25 -11.59
C ILE A 325 11.31 -7.81 -13.03
N ASP A 326 11.00 -8.75 -13.89
CA ASP A 326 10.85 -8.53 -15.34
C ASP A 326 9.37 -8.34 -15.74
N THR A 327 8.85 -7.14 -15.52
CA THR A 327 7.46 -6.79 -15.85
C THR A 327 7.21 -6.73 -17.37
N PHE A 328 8.25 -6.41 -18.16
CA PHE A 328 8.12 -6.14 -19.61
C PHE A 328 8.69 -7.24 -20.50
N MET A 329 9.06 -8.40 -19.93
CA MET A 329 9.57 -9.58 -20.62
C MET A 329 10.99 -9.42 -21.19
N ARG A 330 11.74 -8.44 -20.71
CA ARG A 330 13.14 -8.23 -21.02
C ARG A 330 13.72 -7.16 -20.08
N ILE A 331 14.72 -7.50 -19.30
CA ILE A 331 15.56 -6.57 -18.57
C ILE A 331 16.96 -6.63 -19.16
N ASP A 332 17.49 -5.48 -19.57
CA ASP A 332 18.86 -5.38 -20.07
C ASP A 332 19.84 -5.04 -18.92
N ARG A 333 19.41 -4.22 -17.93
CA ARG A 333 20.25 -3.86 -16.76
C ARG A 333 19.44 -3.68 -15.48
N ILE A 334 20.05 -3.99 -14.35
CA ILE A 334 19.53 -3.73 -13.00
C ILE A 334 20.54 -2.85 -12.28
N PHE A 335 20.05 -1.73 -11.73
CA PHE A 335 20.83 -0.84 -10.90
C PHE A 335 20.34 -0.98 -9.45
N PRO A 336 21.12 -1.64 -8.56
CA PRO A 336 20.76 -1.77 -7.15
C PRO A 336 21.11 -0.48 -6.38
N CYS A 337 20.43 0.60 -6.71
CA CYS A 337 20.64 1.93 -6.13
C CYS A 337 19.31 2.70 -6.06
N ASP A 338 19.31 3.81 -5.35
CA ASP A 338 18.21 4.77 -5.42
C ASP A 338 18.26 5.59 -6.73
N THR A 339 17.15 6.26 -7.03
CA THR A 339 17.03 7.06 -8.25
C THR A 339 17.89 8.29 -8.26
N THR A 340 18.28 8.85 -7.11
CA THR A 340 19.15 10.01 -7.03
C THR A 340 20.56 9.65 -7.49
N GLN A 341 21.11 8.54 -6.98
CA GLN A 341 22.41 8.04 -7.39
C GLN A 341 22.47 7.74 -8.89
N LEU A 342 21.40 7.14 -9.43
CA LEU A 342 21.31 6.86 -10.87
C LEU A 342 21.19 8.14 -11.68
N ALA A 343 20.38 9.09 -11.25
CA ALA A 343 20.17 10.37 -11.90
C ALA A 343 21.47 11.19 -11.96
N ASP A 344 22.22 11.25 -10.88
CA ASP A 344 23.55 11.91 -10.85
C ASP A 344 24.50 11.28 -11.88
N ALA A 345 24.46 9.97 -12.04
CA ALA A 345 25.25 9.29 -13.05
C ALA A 345 24.80 9.57 -14.48
N MET A 346 23.47 9.56 -14.71
CA MET A 346 22.88 9.82 -16.03
C MET A 346 23.14 11.25 -16.48
N THR A 347 23.03 12.22 -15.58
CA THR A 347 23.24 13.67 -15.89
C THR A 347 24.71 14.08 -15.94
N SER A 348 25.63 13.19 -15.58
CA SER A 348 27.08 13.46 -15.71
C SER A 348 27.58 13.49 -17.16
N TYR A 349 26.74 13.10 -18.13
CA TYR A 349 27.10 13.00 -19.55
C TYR A 349 25.97 13.53 -20.41
N ASP A 350 26.31 14.10 -21.60
CA ASP A 350 25.31 14.63 -22.53
C ASP A 350 24.64 13.51 -23.36
N GLN A 351 23.34 13.65 -23.63
CA GLN A 351 22.62 12.80 -24.58
C GLN A 351 23.06 13.09 -26.01
N VAL A 352 23.28 12.04 -26.79
CA VAL A 352 23.73 12.16 -28.20
C VAL A 352 22.64 12.72 -29.12
N TYR A 353 21.38 12.35 -28.88
CA TYR A 353 20.23 12.66 -29.74
C TYR A 353 19.24 13.61 -29.05
N ARG A 354 19.75 14.72 -28.49
CA ARG A 354 18.97 15.65 -27.68
C ARG A 354 17.74 16.23 -28.41
N ASP A 355 17.91 16.61 -29.68
CA ASP A 355 16.82 17.19 -30.49
C ASP A 355 15.69 16.16 -30.70
N GLU A 356 16.01 14.89 -30.93
CA GLU A 356 15.02 13.82 -31.07
C GLU A 356 14.30 13.53 -29.75
N VAL A 357 15.03 13.57 -28.63
CA VAL A 357 14.48 13.43 -27.28
C VAL A 357 13.49 14.57 -27.00
N ASP A 358 13.86 15.80 -27.30
CA ASP A 358 12.99 16.96 -27.06
C ASP A 358 11.73 16.88 -27.94
N ALA A 359 11.84 16.48 -29.22
CA ALA A 359 10.69 16.27 -30.11
C ALA A 359 9.77 15.13 -29.61
N TYR A 360 10.34 14.06 -29.06
CA TYR A 360 9.58 12.95 -28.46
C TYR A 360 8.84 13.40 -27.21
N LYS A 361 9.47 14.17 -26.34
CA LYS A 361 8.86 14.75 -25.15
C LYS A 361 7.72 15.68 -25.52
N GLU A 362 7.94 16.65 -26.41
CA GLU A 362 6.91 17.61 -26.84
C GLU A 362 5.64 16.89 -27.34
N ARG A 363 5.82 15.79 -28.11
CA ARG A 363 4.69 14.97 -28.58
C ARG A 363 3.88 14.38 -27.43
N TRP A 364 4.55 13.76 -26.46
CA TRP A 364 3.90 13.19 -25.29
C TRP A 364 3.27 14.25 -24.40
N GLU A 365 3.98 15.34 -24.13
CA GLU A 365 3.47 16.45 -23.31
C GLU A 365 2.19 17.04 -23.91
N LYS A 366 2.15 17.28 -25.21
CA LYS A 366 0.94 17.73 -25.89
C LYS A 366 -0.23 16.76 -25.70
N ALA A 367 0.01 15.47 -25.87
CA ALA A 367 -1.03 14.45 -25.70
C ALA A 367 -1.49 14.31 -24.24
N LEU A 368 -0.56 14.34 -23.28
CA LEU A 368 -0.85 14.28 -21.85
C LEU A 368 -1.63 15.52 -21.38
N TRP A 369 -1.28 16.72 -21.87
CA TRP A 369 -2.03 17.94 -21.59
C TRP A 369 -3.45 17.90 -22.16
N ALA A 370 -3.62 17.37 -23.36
CA ALA A 370 -4.94 17.16 -23.93
C ALA A 370 -5.77 16.19 -23.09
N ALA A 371 -5.16 15.09 -22.59
CA ALA A 371 -5.82 14.12 -21.71
C ALA A 371 -6.19 14.72 -20.34
N LYS A 372 -5.27 15.47 -19.72
CA LYS A 372 -5.53 16.19 -18.46
C LYS A 372 -6.70 17.17 -18.60
N ARG A 373 -6.69 17.95 -19.68
CA ARG A 373 -7.75 18.90 -19.98
C ARG A 373 -9.08 18.19 -20.23
N HIS A 374 -9.07 17.09 -21.01
CA HIS A 374 -10.26 16.28 -21.22
C HIS A 374 -10.85 15.75 -19.91
N ALA A 375 -10.01 15.22 -19.00
CA ALA A 375 -10.46 14.73 -17.70
C ALA A 375 -11.09 15.86 -16.86
N PHE A 376 -10.55 17.08 -16.94
CA PHE A 376 -11.09 18.25 -16.25
C PHE A 376 -12.42 18.72 -16.86
N ASP A 377 -12.50 18.85 -18.19
CA ASP A 377 -13.65 19.42 -18.91
C ASP A 377 -14.82 18.41 -19.03
N TYR A 378 -14.55 17.09 -18.98
CA TYR A 378 -15.58 16.06 -19.11
C TYR A 378 -16.51 16.04 -17.89
N GLU A 379 -17.80 16.27 -18.11
CA GLU A 379 -18.83 16.21 -17.06
C GLU A 379 -19.57 14.86 -17.11
N PRO A 380 -19.20 13.89 -16.23
CA PRO A 380 -19.89 12.61 -16.18
C PRO A 380 -21.30 12.78 -15.60
N SER A 381 -22.29 12.07 -16.17
CA SER A 381 -23.57 11.89 -15.48
C SER A 381 -23.37 11.14 -14.17
N PHE A 382 -24.38 11.20 -13.28
CA PHE A 382 -24.33 10.53 -11.97
C PHE A 382 -23.86 9.07 -12.11
N SER A 383 -22.77 8.74 -11.44
CA SER A 383 -22.03 7.47 -11.58
C SER A 383 -20.89 7.42 -10.56
N SER A 384 -20.23 6.27 -10.41
CA SER A 384 -18.99 6.16 -9.65
C SER A 384 -17.89 7.12 -10.16
N MET A 385 -17.86 7.39 -11.47
CA MET A 385 -16.93 8.35 -12.06
C MET A 385 -17.23 9.79 -11.64
N ALA A 386 -18.51 10.18 -11.62
CA ALA A 386 -18.95 11.49 -11.14
C ALA A 386 -18.62 11.67 -9.66
N ALA A 387 -18.85 10.63 -8.85
CA ALA A 387 -18.57 10.64 -7.43
C ALA A 387 -17.08 10.88 -7.13
N VAL A 388 -16.18 10.18 -7.83
CA VAL A 388 -14.73 10.35 -7.63
C VAL A 388 -14.26 11.71 -8.16
N LYS A 389 -14.79 12.20 -9.30
CA LYS A 389 -14.46 13.53 -9.83
C LYS A 389 -14.86 14.62 -8.82
N ALA A 390 -16.11 14.59 -8.35
CA ALA A 390 -16.61 15.56 -7.37
C ALA A 390 -15.82 15.50 -6.05
N PHE A 391 -15.57 14.29 -5.54
CA PHE A 391 -14.76 14.08 -4.33
C PHE A 391 -13.35 14.67 -4.48
N GLN A 392 -12.66 14.43 -5.59
CA GLN A 392 -11.30 14.96 -5.79
C GLN A 392 -11.28 16.49 -5.90
N ALA A 393 -12.29 17.09 -6.53
CA ALA A 393 -12.42 18.54 -6.62
C ALA A 393 -12.61 19.17 -5.21
N GLU A 394 -13.53 18.63 -4.42
CA GLU A 394 -13.83 19.09 -3.06
C GLU A 394 -12.64 18.86 -2.12
N TYR A 395 -12.01 17.68 -2.19
CA TYR A 395 -10.81 17.36 -1.41
C TYR A 395 -9.65 18.31 -1.70
N LEU A 396 -9.39 18.65 -2.98
CA LEU A 396 -8.32 19.59 -3.35
C LEU A 396 -8.61 21.00 -2.83
N ALA A 397 -9.86 21.47 -2.93
CA ALA A 397 -10.27 22.75 -2.38
C ALA A 397 -10.04 22.80 -0.86
N HIS A 398 -10.45 21.75 -0.16
CA HIS A 398 -10.23 21.63 1.28
C HIS A 398 -8.74 21.58 1.66
N SER A 399 -7.91 20.85 0.92
CA SER A 399 -6.49 20.71 1.21
C SER A 399 -5.67 22.00 0.97
N LEU A 400 -6.16 22.92 0.15
CA LEU A 400 -5.53 24.22 -0.08
C LEU A 400 -5.77 25.18 1.07
N ASP A 401 -6.94 25.10 1.72
CA ASP A 401 -7.33 25.97 2.82
C ASP A 401 -6.84 25.47 4.18
N ASP A 402 -6.49 24.19 4.28
CA ASP A 402 -6.14 23.53 5.53
C ASP A 402 -4.71 22.98 5.49
N THR A 403 -3.90 23.39 6.45
CA THR A 403 -2.53 22.86 6.67
C THR A 403 -2.52 21.41 7.19
N ARG A 404 -3.67 20.76 7.25
CA ARG A 404 -3.85 19.41 7.78
C ARG A 404 -3.33 18.38 6.81
N GLU A 405 -2.65 17.42 7.34
CA GLU A 405 -2.21 16.25 6.61
C GLU A 405 -3.36 15.24 6.46
N CYS A 406 -4.08 15.28 5.34
CA CYS A 406 -5.05 14.24 5.00
C CYS A 406 -4.39 13.19 4.11
N ARG A 407 -4.82 11.94 4.22
CA ARG A 407 -4.34 10.84 3.39
C ARG A 407 -5.47 10.27 2.55
N LEU A 408 -5.14 9.88 1.33
CA LEU A 408 -6.04 9.18 0.43
C LEU A 408 -5.70 7.70 0.37
N PHE A 409 -6.70 6.85 0.54
CA PHE A 409 -6.61 5.42 0.32
C PHE A 409 -7.66 4.99 -0.71
N TYR A 410 -7.24 4.30 -1.77
CA TYR A 410 -8.14 3.80 -2.78
C TYR A 410 -8.11 2.26 -2.83
N GLY A 411 -9.30 1.65 -2.82
CA GLY A 411 -9.45 0.22 -3.05
C GLY A 411 -9.07 -0.17 -4.47
N ASN A 412 -8.74 -1.44 -4.66
CA ASN A 412 -8.45 -2.01 -5.97
C ASN A 412 -9.65 -1.95 -6.93
N SER A 413 -9.48 -2.41 -8.17
CA SER A 413 -10.48 -2.43 -9.24
C SER A 413 -10.80 -1.05 -9.81
N MET A 414 -12.06 -0.59 -9.77
CA MET A 414 -12.47 0.68 -10.41
C MET A 414 -12.02 1.89 -9.61
N ALA A 415 -12.04 1.84 -8.27
CA ALA A 415 -11.69 2.97 -7.43
C ALA A 415 -10.28 3.53 -7.77
N ILE A 416 -9.24 2.69 -7.75
CA ILE A 416 -7.87 3.14 -8.08
C ILE A 416 -7.74 3.58 -9.55
N ARG A 417 -8.51 3.02 -10.49
CA ARG A 417 -8.48 3.45 -11.89
C ARG A 417 -9.09 4.82 -12.08
N LEU A 418 -10.15 5.16 -11.32
CA LEU A 418 -10.72 6.50 -11.29
C LEU A 418 -9.75 7.49 -10.61
N ALA A 419 -9.01 7.04 -9.59
CA ALA A 419 -7.93 7.84 -9.02
C ALA A 419 -6.84 8.16 -10.08
N CYS A 420 -6.47 7.23 -10.96
CA CYS A 420 -5.53 7.51 -12.06
C CYS A 420 -6.01 8.60 -13.01
N ILE A 421 -7.31 8.84 -13.11
CA ILE A 421 -7.87 9.93 -13.92
C ILE A 421 -7.87 11.28 -13.15
N TYR A 422 -8.27 11.25 -11.87
CA TYR A 422 -8.63 12.47 -11.14
C TYR A 422 -7.69 12.85 -9.99
N ALA A 423 -6.99 11.90 -9.36
CA ALA A 423 -6.09 12.21 -8.25
C ALA A 423 -4.83 12.95 -8.72
N ARG A 424 -4.43 13.97 -7.97
CA ARG A 424 -3.26 14.83 -8.24
C ARG A 424 -2.22 14.78 -7.13
N GLN A 425 -2.41 13.91 -6.16
CA GLN A 425 -1.50 13.67 -5.05
C GLN A 425 -1.35 12.16 -4.79
N TYR A 426 -0.46 11.82 -3.87
CA TYR A 426 -0.21 10.44 -3.50
C TYR A 426 -1.48 9.73 -3.02
N VAL A 427 -1.63 8.50 -3.46
CA VAL A 427 -2.75 7.64 -3.12
C VAL A 427 -2.23 6.30 -2.60
N HIS A 428 -2.57 5.95 -1.37
CA HIS A 428 -2.34 4.61 -0.84
C HIS A 428 -3.28 3.60 -1.51
N CYS A 429 -2.77 2.41 -1.78
CA CYS A 429 -3.57 1.30 -2.33
C CYS A 429 -2.86 -0.04 -2.08
N ASN A 430 -3.60 -1.09 -1.79
CA ASN A 430 -3.06 -2.44 -1.65
C ASN A 430 -2.74 -3.02 -3.05
N ARG A 431 -1.56 -2.70 -3.58
CA ARG A 431 -1.13 -3.06 -4.94
C ARG A 431 -0.05 -4.15 -4.99
N GLY A 432 0.31 -4.74 -3.87
CA GLY A 432 1.24 -5.87 -3.82
C GLY A 432 0.67 -7.09 -4.55
N VAL A 433 -0.43 -7.63 -4.06
CA VAL A 433 -1.16 -8.77 -4.65
C VAL A 433 -2.36 -8.32 -5.49
N ASN A 434 -2.88 -7.13 -5.23
CA ASN A 434 -4.06 -6.54 -5.87
C ASN A 434 -5.39 -7.23 -5.51
N GLY A 435 -5.51 -7.80 -4.32
CA GLY A 435 -6.77 -8.32 -3.79
C GLY A 435 -7.78 -7.23 -3.48
N ILE A 436 -9.04 -7.59 -3.28
CA ILE A 436 -10.08 -6.65 -2.84
C ILE A 436 -10.34 -6.72 -1.34
N GLU A 437 -9.82 -7.74 -0.68
CA GLU A 437 -9.79 -7.88 0.79
C GLU A 437 -8.84 -6.86 1.43
N GLY A 438 -9.11 -6.52 2.68
CA GLY A 438 -8.20 -5.74 3.53
C GLY A 438 -8.04 -4.25 3.17
N SER A 439 -8.69 -3.75 2.12
CA SER A 439 -8.57 -2.33 1.74
C SER A 439 -9.09 -1.40 2.83
N LEU A 440 -10.27 -1.70 3.39
CA LEU A 440 -10.86 -0.92 4.48
C LEU A 440 -10.05 -1.06 5.77
N SER A 441 -9.59 -2.27 6.09
CA SER A 441 -8.75 -2.55 7.26
C SER A 441 -7.40 -1.82 7.18
N THR A 442 -6.78 -1.73 6.00
CA THR A 442 -5.54 -0.95 5.82
C THR A 442 -5.80 0.55 6.01
N ALA A 443 -6.88 1.09 5.43
CA ALA A 443 -7.27 2.48 5.65
C ALA A 443 -7.59 2.76 7.13
N ALA A 444 -8.23 1.83 7.83
CA ALA A 444 -8.49 1.89 9.26
C ALA A 444 -7.18 1.96 10.06
N GLY A 445 -6.20 1.11 9.76
CA GLY A 445 -4.87 1.16 10.39
C GLY A 445 -4.15 2.48 10.15
N LEU A 446 -4.21 3.00 8.94
CA LEU A 446 -3.65 4.31 8.61
C LEU A 446 -4.35 5.44 9.38
N SER A 447 -5.68 5.38 9.56
CA SER A 447 -6.43 6.38 10.35
C SER A 447 -6.09 6.32 11.84
N ILE A 448 -5.85 5.13 12.39
CA ILE A 448 -5.39 4.96 13.78
C ILE A 448 -4.03 5.63 13.95
N TYR A 449 -3.06 5.36 13.07
CA TYR A 449 -1.75 6.01 13.12
C TYR A 449 -1.84 7.53 13.09
N LEU A 450 -2.59 8.10 12.15
CA LEU A 450 -2.72 9.54 12.00
C LEU A 450 -3.46 10.20 13.17
N SER A 451 -4.40 9.50 13.80
CA SER A 451 -5.12 10.04 14.97
C SER A 451 -4.24 10.20 16.21
N GLU A 452 -3.12 9.45 16.28
CA GLU A 452 -2.13 9.54 17.35
C GLU A 452 -1.01 10.55 17.06
N TYR A 453 -0.78 10.82 15.78
CA TYR A 453 0.24 11.74 15.34
C TYR A 453 -0.28 13.19 15.47
N HIS A 454 -0.06 13.79 16.62
CA HIS A 454 -0.40 15.19 16.83
C HIS A 454 0.75 16.09 16.33
N HIS A 455 0.59 16.66 15.14
CA HIS A 455 1.44 17.79 14.78
C HIS A 455 1.17 18.94 15.79
N PRO A 456 2.21 19.56 16.40
CA PRO A 456 2.02 20.61 17.41
C PRO A 456 1.14 21.78 16.97
N ASP A 457 1.06 22.03 15.67
CA ASP A 457 0.29 23.11 15.05
C ASP A 457 -1.06 22.63 14.45
N ALA A 458 -1.42 21.36 14.58
CA ALA A 458 -2.67 20.83 14.03
C ALA A 458 -3.88 21.37 14.82
N LYS A 459 -4.66 22.23 14.19
CA LYS A 459 -5.89 22.80 14.77
C LYS A 459 -7.08 21.85 14.76
N SER A 460 -6.97 20.69 14.13
CA SER A 460 -8.06 19.71 13.98
C SER A 460 -7.53 18.32 13.63
N GLN A 461 -8.43 17.34 13.69
CA GLN A 461 -8.16 15.93 13.45
C GLN A 461 -7.71 15.68 11.99
N GLN A 462 -6.60 14.95 11.82
CA GLN A 462 -6.17 14.45 10.51
C GLN A 462 -7.13 13.36 10.01
N LYS A 463 -7.40 13.34 8.70
CA LYS A 463 -8.41 12.46 8.10
C LYS A 463 -7.79 11.51 7.06
N VAL A 464 -8.26 10.28 7.06
CA VAL A 464 -8.00 9.29 6.00
C VAL A 464 -9.29 9.10 5.21
N PHE A 465 -9.26 9.46 3.95
CA PHE A 465 -10.38 9.24 3.03
C PHE A 465 -10.17 7.92 2.29
N CYS A 466 -11.02 6.95 2.56
CA CYS A 466 -11.02 5.62 1.92
C CYS A 466 -12.08 5.56 0.84
N VAL A 467 -11.67 5.49 -0.43
CA VAL A 467 -12.58 5.32 -1.59
C VAL A 467 -12.50 3.88 -2.07
N LEU A 468 -13.60 3.13 -2.00
CA LEU A 468 -13.62 1.72 -2.38
C LEU A 468 -14.96 1.30 -2.97
N GLY A 469 -14.95 0.19 -3.73
CA GLY A 469 -16.15 -0.44 -4.26
C GLY A 469 -16.87 -1.32 -3.22
N ASP A 470 -18.12 -1.63 -3.51
CA ASP A 470 -19.03 -2.44 -2.70
C ASP A 470 -18.50 -3.82 -2.33
N LEU A 471 -18.04 -4.60 -3.29
CA LEU A 471 -17.49 -5.94 -3.02
C LEU A 471 -16.29 -5.89 -2.08
N SER A 472 -15.42 -4.87 -2.23
CA SER A 472 -14.29 -4.68 -1.33
C SER A 472 -14.74 -4.31 0.08
N PHE A 473 -15.75 -3.44 0.20
CA PHE A 473 -16.32 -3.03 1.48
C PHE A 473 -16.97 -4.22 2.21
N PHE A 474 -17.89 -4.92 1.55
CA PHE A 474 -18.60 -6.03 2.19
C PHE A 474 -17.69 -7.21 2.51
N TYR A 475 -16.65 -7.44 1.72
CA TYR A 475 -15.66 -8.45 2.01
C TYR A 475 -14.81 -8.11 3.25
N ASP A 476 -14.57 -6.83 3.52
CA ASP A 476 -13.71 -6.34 4.61
C ASP A 476 -14.48 -5.55 5.69
N GLN A 477 -15.80 -5.74 5.79
CA GLN A 477 -16.67 -4.99 6.71
C GLN A 477 -16.27 -5.12 8.18
N ASN A 478 -15.57 -6.22 8.57
CA ASN A 478 -15.09 -6.43 9.92
C ASN A 478 -14.00 -5.42 10.34
N ALA A 479 -13.43 -4.67 9.39
CA ALA A 479 -12.59 -3.51 9.68
C ALA A 479 -13.26 -2.49 10.59
N LEU A 480 -14.60 -2.37 10.49
CA LEU A 480 -15.40 -1.45 11.29
C LEU A 480 -15.70 -2.00 12.71
N TRP A 481 -15.56 -3.30 12.93
CA TRP A 481 -15.61 -3.91 14.26
C TRP A 481 -14.27 -3.74 14.97
N ASN A 482 -13.92 -2.49 15.23
CA ASN A 482 -12.61 -2.09 15.74
C ASN A 482 -12.76 -0.90 16.69
N GLN A 483 -12.44 -1.13 17.97
CA GLN A 483 -12.61 -0.16 19.05
C GLN A 483 -11.63 1.03 18.98
N ASN A 484 -10.62 0.98 18.11
CA ASN A 484 -9.62 2.04 17.98
C ASN A 484 -10.04 3.13 16.97
N LEU A 485 -11.17 2.96 16.28
CA LEU A 485 -11.62 3.88 15.24
C LEU A 485 -12.29 5.13 15.83
N ASN A 486 -12.09 6.23 15.16
CA ASN A 486 -12.68 7.53 15.46
C ASN A 486 -13.02 8.29 14.17
N GLY A 487 -13.31 9.57 14.27
CA GLY A 487 -13.68 10.43 13.14
C GLY A 487 -12.57 10.70 12.13
N SER A 488 -11.35 10.18 12.32
CA SER A 488 -10.28 10.24 11.29
C SER A 488 -10.58 9.37 10.09
N LEU A 489 -11.36 8.30 10.21
CA LEU A 489 -11.73 7.43 9.10
C LEU A 489 -12.97 7.95 8.37
N ARG A 490 -12.82 8.29 7.08
CA ARG A 490 -13.86 8.79 6.18
C ARG A 490 -13.97 7.85 4.98
N ILE A 491 -15.15 7.33 4.71
CA ILE A 491 -15.36 6.28 3.69
C ILE A 491 -16.30 6.82 2.61
N LEU A 492 -15.81 6.84 1.37
CA LEU A 492 -16.63 7.02 0.17
C LEU A 492 -16.83 5.65 -0.47
N LEU A 493 -18.02 5.09 -0.30
CA LEU A 493 -18.39 3.78 -0.82
C LEU A 493 -19.06 3.91 -2.18
N LEU A 494 -18.44 3.36 -3.22
CA LEU A 494 -19.00 3.28 -4.57
C LEU A 494 -19.76 1.97 -4.71
N ASN A 495 -21.08 2.01 -4.47
CA ASN A 495 -21.95 0.84 -4.51
C ASN A 495 -22.76 0.82 -5.81
N ASN A 496 -22.28 0.03 -6.77
CA ASN A 496 -22.99 -0.18 -8.04
C ASN A 496 -23.60 -1.59 -8.16
N GLY A 497 -23.61 -2.35 -7.07
CA GLY A 497 -24.25 -3.66 -6.97
C GLY A 497 -23.40 -4.81 -7.51
N GLY A 498 -22.05 -4.66 -7.65
CA GLY A 498 -21.19 -5.77 -8.03
C GLY A 498 -19.90 -5.41 -8.78
N GLY A 499 -19.29 -6.41 -9.40
CA GLY A 499 -17.99 -6.28 -10.07
C GLY A 499 -18.05 -5.70 -11.48
N ALA A 500 -18.34 -4.41 -11.63
CA ALA A 500 -18.50 -3.70 -12.90
C ALA A 500 -17.32 -3.89 -13.89
N ILE A 501 -16.10 -4.06 -13.40
CA ILE A 501 -14.90 -4.26 -14.24
C ILE A 501 -15.00 -5.49 -15.14
N PHE A 502 -15.73 -6.52 -14.72
CA PHE A 502 -15.88 -7.76 -15.50
C PHE A 502 -16.85 -7.63 -16.67
N ALA A 503 -17.75 -6.62 -16.65
CA ALA A 503 -18.69 -6.38 -17.73
C ALA A 503 -18.03 -6.01 -19.06
N LYS A 504 -16.78 -5.51 -19.03
CA LYS A 504 -16.00 -5.08 -20.20
C LYS A 504 -15.35 -6.22 -20.99
N PHE A 505 -15.28 -7.42 -20.42
CA PHE A 505 -14.65 -8.56 -21.11
C PHE A 505 -15.58 -9.17 -22.14
N LYS A 506 -15.24 -9.01 -23.44
CA LYS A 506 -16.06 -9.49 -24.57
C LYS A 506 -16.45 -10.98 -24.43
N GLY A 507 -15.51 -11.84 -24.02
CA GLY A 507 -15.78 -13.27 -23.83
C GLY A 507 -16.73 -13.61 -22.68
N LEU A 508 -16.94 -12.71 -21.72
CA LEU A 508 -17.88 -12.91 -20.62
C LEU A 508 -19.29 -12.41 -20.94
N LYS A 509 -19.47 -11.55 -21.97
CA LYS A 509 -20.80 -11.00 -22.32
C LYS A 509 -21.82 -12.08 -22.67
N GLU A 510 -21.36 -13.20 -23.23
CA GLU A 510 -22.21 -14.32 -23.65
C GLU A 510 -22.31 -15.44 -22.59
N SER A 511 -21.61 -15.31 -21.47
CA SER A 511 -21.58 -16.32 -20.41
C SER A 511 -22.77 -16.19 -19.48
N ALA A 512 -23.53 -17.25 -19.28
CA ALA A 512 -24.59 -17.34 -18.29
C ALA A 512 -24.08 -17.21 -16.83
N ALA A 513 -22.78 -17.39 -16.60
CA ALA A 513 -22.13 -17.23 -15.31
C ALA A 513 -21.78 -15.75 -14.97
N ARG A 514 -21.90 -14.83 -15.93
CA ARG A 514 -21.40 -13.47 -15.86
C ARG A 514 -21.94 -12.71 -14.64
N GLU A 515 -23.24 -12.53 -14.57
CA GLU A 515 -23.88 -11.66 -13.57
C GLU A 515 -23.76 -12.25 -12.16
N LYS A 516 -24.31 -13.42 -11.99
CA LYS A 516 -24.44 -14.04 -10.67
C LYS A 516 -23.12 -14.58 -10.09
N LEU A 517 -22.24 -15.16 -10.92
CA LEU A 517 -21.06 -15.88 -10.42
C LEU A 517 -19.77 -15.09 -10.60
N VAL A 518 -19.61 -14.30 -11.67
CA VAL A 518 -18.38 -13.56 -11.94
C VAL A 518 -18.46 -12.13 -11.45
N MET A 519 -19.56 -11.44 -11.72
CA MET A 519 -19.77 -10.06 -11.26
C MET A 519 -20.28 -10.01 -9.81
N ALA A 520 -20.77 -11.12 -9.27
CA ALA A 520 -21.29 -11.24 -7.91
C ALA A 520 -22.34 -10.16 -7.58
N GLU A 521 -23.30 -9.96 -8.51
CA GLU A 521 -24.33 -8.94 -8.36
C GLU A 521 -25.14 -9.09 -7.06
N HIS A 522 -25.44 -7.96 -6.42
CA HIS A 522 -26.15 -7.90 -5.14
C HIS A 522 -26.94 -6.59 -4.99
N CYS A 523 -27.84 -6.57 -3.98
CA CYS A 523 -28.61 -5.39 -3.58
C CYS A 523 -28.31 -4.98 -2.12
N THR A 524 -27.09 -5.24 -1.63
CA THR A 524 -26.71 -4.99 -0.24
C THR A 524 -26.34 -3.51 -0.06
N SER A 525 -26.84 -2.87 1.02
CA SER A 525 -26.45 -1.54 1.45
C SER A 525 -25.62 -1.59 2.73
N ALA A 526 -24.73 -0.64 2.89
CA ALA A 526 -23.89 -0.49 4.08
C ALA A 526 -24.66 0.04 5.32
N TYR A 527 -25.90 0.52 5.15
CA TYR A 527 -26.66 1.21 6.19
C TYR A 527 -26.73 0.44 7.53
N HIS A 528 -27.16 -0.82 7.50
CA HIS A 528 -27.30 -1.61 8.72
C HIS A 528 -25.96 -1.98 9.36
N ILE A 529 -24.90 -2.12 8.56
CA ILE A 529 -23.53 -2.35 9.04
C ILE A 529 -23.04 -1.11 9.78
N CYS A 530 -23.22 0.06 9.18
CA CYS A 530 -22.86 1.35 9.79
C CYS A 530 -23.58 1.58 11.11
N LEU A 531 -24.87 1.29 11.16
CA LEU A 531 -25.67 1.39 12.39
C LEU A 531 -25.15 0.46 13.49
N ALA A 532 -24.85 -0.80 13.15
CA ALA A 532 -24.36 -1.80 14.11
C ALA A 532 -22.94 -1.47 14.63
N GLN A 533 -22.11 -0.82 13.82
CA GLN A 533 -20.70 -0.51 14.14
C GLN A 533 -20.49 0.96 14.57
N ASN A 534 -21.54 1.70 14.87
CA ASN A 534 -21.50 3.11 15.28
C ASN A 534 -20.77 4.01 14.25
N VAL A 535 -20.97 3.79 12.95
CA VAL A 535 -20.47 4.62 11.86
C VAL A 535 -21.56 5.63 11.45
N ALA A 536 -21.22 6.91 11.34
CA ALA A 536 -22.14 7.91 10.81
C ALA A 536 -22.35 7.64 9.31
N TYR A 537 -23.60 7.66 8.85
CA TYR A 537 -23.99 7.22 7.52
C TYR A 537 -24.84 8.24 6.79
N GLN A 538 -24.50 8.49 5.53
CA GLN A 538 -25.37 9.10 4.52
C GLN A 538 -25.30 8.33 3.22
N ASN A 539 -26.26 8.52 2.33
CA ASN A 539 -26.26 7.99 0.98
C ASN A 539 -26.57 9.06 -0.05
N ALA A 540 -26.13 8.83 -1.29
CA ALA A 540 -26.41 9.66 -2.44
C ALA A 540 -26.88 8.79 -3.62
N ASP A 541 -27.95 9.22 -4.30
CA ASP A 541 -28.53 8.56 -5.48
C ASP A 541 -28.73 9.53 -6.66
N ASP A 542 -28.34 10.81 -6.47
CA ASP A 542 -28.26 11.83 -7.51
C ASP A 542 -27.10 12.81 -7.28
N MET A 543 -26.88 13.73 -8.23
CA MET A 543 -25.79 14.71 -8.14
C MET A 543 -25.95 15.68 -6.97
N LYS A 544 -27.19 16.02 -6.58
CA LYS A 544 -27.45 16.95 -5.47
C LYS A 544 -27.09 16.30 -4.14
N SER A 545 -27.63 15.13 -3.87
CA SER A 545 -27.33 14.36 -2.65
C SER A 545 -25.86 13.97 -2.57
N LEU A 546 -25.20 13.76 -3.72
CA LEU A 546 -23.75 13.54 -3.78
C LEU A 546 -22.97 14.75 -3.27
N HIS A 547 -23.24 15.97 -3.75
CA HIS A 547 -22.53 17.17 -3.29
C HIS A 547 -22.80 17.46 -1.81
N GLU A 548 -24.06 17.34 -1.36
CA GLU A 548 -24.42 17.49 0.06
C GLU A 548 -23.70 16.45 0.93
N GLY A 549 -23.62 15.19 0.47
CA GLY A 549 -22.94 14.11 1.16
C GLY A 549 -21.41 14.28 1.19
N LEU A 550 -20.80 14.80 0.12
CA LEU A 550 -19.36 15.08 0.07
C LEU A 550 -18.99 16.24 1.00
N ASP A 551 -19.76 17.33 1.00
CA ASP A 551 -19.59 18.43 1.95
C ASP A 551 -19.64 17.92 3.40
N TRP A 552 -20.64 17.10 3.72
CA TRP A 552 -20.76 16.45 5.01
C TRP A 552 -19.56 15.54 5.33
N LEU A 553 -19.13 14.68 4.40
CA LEU A 553 -18.03 13.71 4.61
C LEU A 553 -16.69 14.41 4.86
N ILE A 554 -16.41 15.50 4.13
CA ILE A 554 -15.12 16.18 4.12
C ILE A 554 -15.04 17.20 5.26
N HIS A 555 -16.07 18.02 5.44
CA HIS A 555 -16.00 19.20 6.31
C HIS A 555 -16.53 18.97 7.73
N THR A 556 -17.44 18.01 7.95
CA THR A 556 -18.01 17.78 9.29
C THR A 556 -17.01 17.13 10.23
N GLU A 557 -16.81 17.70 11.40
CA GLU A 557 -16.06 17.04 12.49
C GLU A 557 -16.90 15.91 13.11
N SER A 558 -16.24 14.81 13.48
CA SER A 558 -16.91 13.63 14.03
C SER A 558 -16.01 12.90 15.02
N ASP A 559 -16.60 12.33 16.06
CA ASP A 559 -15.94 11.45 17.03
C ASP A 559 -15.92 9.97 16.59
N ARG A 560 -16.64 9.63 15.52
CA ARG A 560 -16.79 8.28 14.97
C ARG A 560 -16.57 8.26 13.46
N PRO A 561 -16.23 7.09 12.87
CA PRO A 561 -16.08 6.97 11.43
C PRO A 561 -17.32 7.44 10.67
N MET A 562 -17.12 7.96 9.46
CA MET A 562 -18.21 8.43 8.60
C MET A 562 -18.17 7.70 7.27
N LEU A 563 -19.35 7.37 6.73
CA LEU A 563 -19.50 6.71 5.44
C LEU A 563 -20.58 7.39 4.58
N LEU A 564 -20.18 7.79 3.38
CA LEU A 564 -21.09 8.19 2.30
C LEU A 564 -21.19 7.04 1.30
N GLU A 565 -22.38 6.45 1.15
CA GLU A 565 -22.66 5.41 0.17
C GLU A 565 -23.26 6.02 -1.10
N VAL A 566 -22.54 5.92 -2.22
CA VAL A 566 -23.01 6.40 -3.53
C VAL A 566 -23.65 5.22 -4.28
N LEU A 567 -24.97 5.28 -4.45
CA LEU A 567 -25.75 4.21 -5.04
C LEU A 567 -25.89 4.44 -6.55
N THR A 568 -25.18 3.64 -7.34
CA THR A 568 -25.20 3.67 -8.81
C THR A 568 -25.59 2.29 -9.36
N ASP A 569 -25.42 2.06 -10.63
CA ASP A 569 -25.58 0.75 -11.25
C ASP A 569 -24.45 0.44 -12.23
N ILE A 570 -24.19 -0.84 -12.44
CA ILE A 570 -23.08 -1.35 -13.25
C ILE A 570 -23.16 -0.87 -14.70
N GLU A 571 -24.36 -0.83 -15.28
CA GLU A 571 -24.53 -0.46 -16.69
C GLU A 571 -24.25 1.01 -16.90
N THR A 572 -24.82 1.89 -16.08
CA THR A 572 -24.56 3.35 -16.09
C THR A 572 -23.08 3.64 -15.89
N ASP A 573 -22.43 3.04 -14.89
CA ASP A 573 -21.01 3.22 -14.62
C ASP A 573 -20.15 2.85 -15.84
N ASN A 574 -20.44 1.72 -16.49
CA ASN A 574 -19.70 1.28 -17.67
C ASN A 574 -19.93 2.19 -18.88
N GLN A 575 -21.18 2.64 -19.11
CA GLN A 575 -21.50 3.56 -20.21
C GLN A 575 -20.80 4.91 -20.05
N VAL A 576 -20.77 5.46 -18.84
CA VAL A 576 -20.11 6.74 -18.55
C VAL A 576 -18.61 6.66 -18.81
N ILE A 577 -17.94 5.61 -18.34
CA ILE A 577 -16.51 5.41 -18.58
C ILE A 577 -16.22 5.16 -20.05
N GLU A 578 -17.04 4.41 -20.76
CA GLU A 578 -16.88 4.18 -22.21
C GLU A 578 -17.02 5.48 -23.00
N LYS A 579 -18.02 6.31 -22.67
CA LYS A 579 -18.18 7.64 -23.27
C LYS A 579 -16.97 8.53 -23.00
N TYR A 580 -16.44 8.52 -21.80
CA TYR A 580 -15.24 9.27 -21.42
C TYR A 580 -14.05 8.95 -22.34
N TYR A 581 -13.70 7.67 -22.46
CA TYR A 581 -12.57 7.25 -23.31
C TYR A 581 -12.83 7.48 -24.81
N ASN A 582 -14.08 7.33 -25.26
CA ASN A 582 -14.44 7.53 -26.68
C ASN A 582 -14.47 8.99 -27.08
N SER A 583 -14.82 9.91 -26.18
CA SER A 583 -14.86 11.35 -26.44
C SER A 583 -13.49 12.03 -26.43
N PHE A 584 -12.44 11.38 -25.92
CA PHE A 584 -11.09 11.92 -25.90
C PHE A 584 -10.53 12.09 -27.34
N GLN A 585 -9.97 13.27 -27.61
CA GLN A 585 -9.28 13.63 -28.85
C GLN A 585 -7.93 14.27 -28.51
N ILE A 586 -6.89 13.97 -29.30
CA ILE A 586 -5.55 14.58 -29.20
C ILE A 586 -5.44 15.75 -30.16
#